data_efc57cde62a4ec5fa6337c2f3e464c88
#
_entry.id   efc57cde62a4ec5fa6337c2f3e464c88
#
_cell.length_a   1.000
_cell.length_b   1.000
_cell.length_c   1.000
_cell.angle_alpha   90.00
_cell.angle_beta   90.00
_cell.angle_gamma   90.00
#
_symmetry.space_group_name_H-M   'P 1'
#
loop_
_entity.id
_entity.type
_entity.pdbx_description
1 polymer ?
#
loop_
_entity_poly.entity_id
_entity_poly.type
_entity_poly.pdbx_seq_one_letter_code
_entity_poly.pdbx_strand_id
1 'polypeptide(L)'
;MRRVKVRTYSGVVCEQEVFDIPDKLRDVRAARPRRPRFATKEEREQHKLEISRRKHTRLFNANFGPTSLYSTLTISNEYEVHTFEEAKRLRDNFIRRLQYAYPDVRIMAYLGRGKATQRIHMHMVSEGVPEEYIRKQWYLGSVVRIEHLREHCYYDGVDHGQDYTGLANYLFDHWTPEQGGHRWRPTKNLRQPEREKPKEIKREYSERKPPKAPKGYMLVESRATKYGYLYFKYVRIPDPPRRRPRDKLRI
;
A
#
# COMPACT_ATOMS: atom_id res chain seq x y z
N MET A 1 8.32 -31.94 -4.37
CA MET A 1 7.94 -30.51 -4.27
C MET A 1 7.57 -30.00 -5.65
N ARG A 2 6.47 -29.26 -5.78
CA ARG A 2 6.03 -28.63 -7.04
C ARG A 2 6.35 -27.17 -7.02
N ARG A 3 6.94 -26.66 -8.09
CA ARG A 3 7.19 -25.25 -8.26
C ARG A 3 5.96 -24.56 -8.82
N VAL A 4 5.49 -23.51 -8.17
CA VAL A 4 4.26 -22.80 -8.55
C VAL A 4 4.52 -21.31 -8.70
N LYS A 5 3.68 -20.67 -9.52
CA LYS A 5 3.57 -19.21 -9.60
C LYS A 5 2.20 -18.76 -9.12
N VAL A 6 2.17 -17.59 -8.48
CA VAL A 6 0.94 -16.91 -8.06
C VAL A 6 1.03 -15.46 -8.47
N ARG A 7 -0.01 -14.92 -9.08
CA ARG A 7 -0.13 -13.49 -9.36
C ARG A 7 -1.10 -12.83 -8.40
N THR A 8 -0.78 -11.61 -8.01
CA THR A 8 -1.65 -10.75 -7.21
C THR A 8 -1.76 -9.40 -7.91
N TYR A 9 -2.99 -8.99 -8.22
CA TYR A 9 -3.28 -7.71 -8.86
C TYR A 9 -3.80 -6.72 -7.82
N SER A 10 -3.23 -5.52 -7.84
CA SER A 10 -3.54 -4.42 -6.92
C SER A 10 -3.53 -3.11 -7.71
N GLY A 11 -4.69 -2.71 -8.24
CA GLY A 11 -4.78 -1.58 -9.17
C GLY A 11 -3.96 -1.82 -10.43
N VAL A 12 -2.98 -0.94 -10.70
CA VAL A 12 -2.07 -1.07 -11.85
C VAL A 12 -0.89 -1.99 -11.60
N VAL A 13 -0.69 -2.43 -10.36
CA VAL A 13 0.44 -3.28 -9.96
C VAL A 13 0.06 -4.75 -10.06
N CYS A 14 0.90 -5.56 -10.71
CA CYS A 14 0.82 -7.01 -10.72
C CYS A 14 2.10 -7.58 -10.12
N GLU A 15 1.99 -8.29 -9.01
CA GLU A 15 3.10 -9.00 -8.39
C GLU A 15 3.02 -10.49 -8.73
N GLN A 16 4.12 -11.09 -9.14
CA GLN A 16 4.21 -12.52 -9.36
C GLN A 16 5.24 -13.14 -8.43
N GLU A 17 4.78 -14.10 -7.66
CA GLU A 17 5.58 -14.87 -6.72
C GLU A 17 5.81 -16.27 -7.30
N VAL A 18 7.04 -16.80 -7.18
CA VAL A 18 7.38 -18.17 -7.60
C VAL A 18 8.06 -18.87 -6.42
N PHE A 19 7.50 -20.00 -6.00
CA PHE A 19 7.96 -20.75 -4.83
C PHE A 19 7.56 -22.22 -4.94
N ASP A 20 8.16 -23.05 -4.06
CA ASP A 20 7.90 -24.47 -4.03
C ASP A 20 6.83 -24.81 -2.98
N ILE A 21 5.91 -25.74 -3.34
CA ILE A 21 4.89 -26.29 -2.44
C ILE A 21 5.02 -27.83 -2.38
N PRO A 22 4.59 -28.50 -1.28
CA PRO A 22 4.56 -29.96 -1.19
C PRO A 22 3.68 -30.60 -2.26
N ASP A 23 4.07 -31.79 -2.74
CA ASP A 23 3.37 -32.49 -3.85
C ASP A 23 1.98 -32.98 -3.48
N LYS A 24 1.73 -33.29 -2.22
CA LYS A 24 0.47 -33.89 -1.77
C LYS A 24 -0.21 -33.08 -0.69
N LEU A 25 -1.46 -32.70 -0.97
CA LEU A 25 -2.39 -32.16 0.03
C LEU A 25 -2.64 -33.14 1.21
N ARG A 26 -2.41 -34.46 1.02
CA ARG A 26 -2.52 -35.47 2.08
C ARG A 26 -1.48 -35.31 3.17
N ASP A 27 -0.29 -34.81 2.84
CA ASP A 27 0.77 -34.58 3.82
C ASP A 27 0.59 -33.26 4.60
N VAL A 28 -0.39 -32.44 4.22
CA VAL A 28 -0.68 -31.14 4.89
C VAL A 28 -1.22 -31.33 6.31
N ARG A 29 -1.87 -32.48 6.61
CA ARG A 29 -2.27 -32.81 7.99
C ARG A 29 -1.12 -33.39 8.82
N ALA A 30 -0.15 -34.05 8.18
CA ALA A 30 1.02 -34.65 8.84
C ALA A 30 2.24 -33.70 8.85
N ALA A 31 2.41 -32.91 7.82
CA ALA A 31 3.45 -31.89 7.74
C ALA A 31 2.80 -30.50 7.74
N ARG A 32 2.54 -29.96 8.94
CA ARG A 32 2.45 -28.49 9.05
C ARG A 32 3.67 -27.96 8.32
N PRO A 33 3.53 -27.05 7.31
CA PRO A 33 4.68 -26.51 6.61
C PRO A 33 5.66 -26.04 7.67
N ARG A 34 6.84 -26.66 7.68
CA ARG A 34 7.90 -26.25 8.62
C ARG A 34 8.06 -24.77 8.38
N ARG A 35 7.66 -23.96 9.36
CA ARG A 35 7.88 -22.51 9.32
C ARG A 35 9.34 -22.31 8.95
N PRO A 36 9.66 -21.39 8.01
CA PRO A 36 11.04 -21.09 7.69
C PRO A 36 11.80 -20.98 9.02
N ARG A 37 12.84 -21.77 9.19
CA ARG A 37 13.69 -21.66 10.38
C ARG A 37 14.53 -20.42 10.18
N PHE A 38 14.07 -19.32 10.75
CA PHE A 38 14.89 -18.12 10.87
C PHE A 38 16.00 -18.43 11.88
N ALA A 39 17.23 -18.10 11.54
CA ALA A 39 18.37 -18.33 12.41
C ALA A 39 18.25 -17.49 13.69
N THR A 40 17.70 -16.27 13.58
CA THR A 40 17.56 -15.33 14.69
C THR A 40 16.13 -14.81 14.88
N LYS A 41 15.87 -14.19 16.04
CA LYS A 41 14.61 -13.51 16.34
C LYS A 41 14.44 -12.30 15.42
N GLU A 42 15.52 -11.59 15.17
CA GLU A 42 15.59 -10.39 14.31
C GLU A 42 15.18 -10.72 12.88
N GLU A 43 15.72 -11.81 12.29
CA GLU A 43 15.32 -12.26 10.95
C GLU A 43 13.82 -12.57 10.88
N ARG A 44 13.26 -13.15 11.94
CA ARG A 44 11.82 -13.45 12.01
C ARG A 44 10.98 -12.18 12.06
N GLU A 45 11.37 -11.19 12.84
CA GLU A 45 10.66 -9.91 12.95
C GLU A 45 10.77 -9.13 11.64
N GLN A 46 11.93 -9.13 11.00
CA GLN A 46 12.13 -8.52 9.68
C GLN A 46 11.21 -9.15 8.62
N HIS A 47 11.14 -10.48 8.60
CA HIS A 47 10.25 -11.19 7.68
C HIS A 47 8.76 -10.87 7.91
N LYS A 48 8.32 -10.80 9.18
CA LYS A 48 6.95 -10.37 9.52
C LYS A 48 6.68 -8.95 9.05
N LEU A 49 7.64 -8.05 9.22
CA LEU A 49 7.55 -6.66 8.79
C LEU A 49 7.42 -6.56 7.27
N GLU A 50 8.21 -7.33 6.51
CA GLU A 50 8.11 -7.39 5.05
C GLU A 50 6.75 -7.90 4.57
N ILE A 51 6.22 -8.96 5.18
CA ILE A 51 4.87 -9.48 4.88
C ILE A 51 3.82 -8.41 5.16
N SER A 52 3.91 -7.73 6.30
CA SER A 52 2.99 -6.66 6.68
C SER A 52 3.05 -5.49 5.70
N ARG A 53 4.26 -5.06 5.32
CA ARG A 53 4.50 -4.00 4.33
C ARG A 53 3.89 -4.35 2.97
N ARG A 54 4.13 -5.57 2.49
CA ARG A 54 3.57 -6.05 1.22
C ARG A 54 2.05 -6.10 1.24
N LYS A 55 1.46 -6.60 2.34
CA LYS A 55 0.01 -6.58 2.53
C LYS A 55 -0.55 -5.15 2.48
N HIS A 56 0.13 -4.23 3.13
CA HIS A 56 -0.23 -2.82 3.16
C HIS A 56 -0.18 -2.18 1.76
N THR A 57 0.93 -2.32 1.03
CA THR A 57 1.09 -1.74 -0.32
C THR A 57 0.09 -2.32 -1.32
N ARG A 58 -0.18 -3.62 -1.25
CA ARG A 58 -1.22 -4.28 -2.06
C ARG A 58 -2.60 -3.70 -1.80
N LEU A 59 -2.94 -3.56 -0.50
CA LEU A 59 -4.24 -3.01 -0.11
C LEU A 59 -4.37 -1.54 -0.54
N PHE A 60 -3.30 -0.76 -0.42
CA PHE A 60 -3.25 0.64 -0.84
C PHE A 60 -3.50 0.76 -2.35
N ASN A 61 -2.70 0.10 -3.18
CA ASN A 61 -2.83 0.13 -4.64
C ASN A 61 -4.16 -0.43 -5.17
N ALA A 62 -4.82 -1.34 -4.42
CA ALA A 62 -6.12 -1.89 -4.80
C ALA A 62 -7.30 -0.93 -4.55
N ASN A 63 -7.10 0.12 -3.76
CA ASN A 63 -8.20 0.97 -3.30
C ASN A 63 -8.11 2.44 -3.72
N PHE A 64 -6.92 2.93 -3.99
CA PHE A 64 -6.71 4.34 -4.24
C PHE A 64 -6.18 4.61 -5.64
N GLY A 65 -6.63 5.72 -6.21
CA GLY A 65 -6.34 6.18 -7.55
C GLY A 65 -6.23 7.71 -7.62
N PRO A 66 -6.16 8.30 -8.82
CA PRO A 66 -6.02 9.75 -8.98
C PRO A 66 -7.18 10.59 -8.40
N THR A 67 -8.36 9.98 -8.25
CA THR A 67 -9.53 10.61 -7.61
C THR A 67 -9.44 10.62 -6.09
N SER A 68 -8.56 9.81 -5.52
CA SER A 68 -8.35 9.73 -4.08
C SER A 68 -7.60 10.94 -3.56
N LEU A 69 -7.91 11.33 -2.32
CA LEU A 69 -7.32 12.46 -1.63
C LEU A 69 -6.27 11.98 -0.61
N TYR A 70 -5.08 12.55 -0.67
CA TYR A 70 -4.06 12.44 0.37
C TYR A 70 -4.12 13.67 1.26
N SER A 71 -4.36 13.48 2.55
CA SER A 71 -4.53 14.55 3.54
C SER A 71 -3.45 14.46 4.61
N THR A 72 -2.85 15.61 4.93
CA THR A 72 -2.01 15.81 6.12
C THR A 72 -2.74 16.75 7.06
N LEU A 73 -3.13 16.23 8.22
CA LEU A 73 -4.00 16.89 9.18
C LEU A 73 -3.25 17.02 10.50
N THR A 74 -2.96 18.26 10.92
CA THR A 74 -2.25 18.52 12.18
C THR A 74 -3.21 18.71 13.34
N ILE A 75 -2.77 18.37 14.54
CA ILE A 75 -3.49 18.64 15.79
C ILE A 75 -2.85 19.88 16.43
N SER A 76 -3.67 20.89 16.72
CA SER A 76 -3.21 22.11 17.41
C SER A 76 -2.84 21.83 18.87
N ASN A 77 -1.89 22.59 19.40
CA ASN A 77 -1.50 22.49 20.80
C ASN A 77 -2.65 22.82 21.77
N GLU A 78 -3.63 23.60 21.31
CA GLU A 78 -4.83 23.95 22.09
C GLU A 78 -5.66 22.74 22.54
N TYR A 79 -5.54 21.61 21.84
CA TYR A 79 -6.23 20.37 22.19
C TYR A 79 -5.45 19.47 23.15
N GLU A 80 -4.27 19.90 23.61
CA GLU A 80 -3.44 19.20 24.62
C GLU A 80 -3.26 17.70 24.35
N VAL A 81 -3.15 17.32 23.06
CA VAL A 81 -2.98 15.92 22.66
C VAL A 81 -1.50 15.54 22.74
N HIS A 82 -1.13 14.89 23.82
CA HIS A 82 0.24 14.50 24.09
C HIS A 82 0.53 13.02 23.82
N THR A 83 -0.50 12.19 23.82
CA THR A 83 -0.38 10.74 23.68
C THR A 83 -0.98 10.22 22.38
N PHE A 84 -0.40 9.12 21.88
CA PHE A 84 -0.98 8.44 20.72
C PHE A 84 -2.35 7.82 20.99
N GLU A 85 -2.69 7.50 22.24
CA GLU A 85 -4.01 6.97 22.60
C GLU A 85 -5.10 8.04 22.44
N GLU A 86 -4.84 9.26 22.87
CA GLU A 86 -5.74 10.40 22.64
C GLU A 86 -5.89 10.67 21.13
N ALA A 87 -4.77 10.72 20.40
CA ALA A 87 -4.79 10.92 18.96
C ALA A 87 -5.55 9.81 18.22
N LYS A 88 -5.47 8.55 18.65
CA LYS A 88 -6.26 7.45 18.09
C LYS A 88 -7.76 7.64 18.29
N ARG A 89 -8.18 8.09 19.47
CA ARG A 89 -9.60 8.39 19.75
C ARG A 89 -10.12 9.50 18.83
N LEU A 90 -9.34 10.58 18.67
CA LEU A 90 -9.69 11.69 17.76
C LEU A 90 -9.76 11.25 16.30
N ARG A 91 -8.76 10.49 15.84
CA ARG A 91 -8.76 9.89 14.50
C ARG A 91 -10.00 9.03 14.27
N ASP A 92 -10.31 8.13 15.18
CA ASP A 92 -11.42 7.18 15.03
C ASP A 92 -12.78 7.90 15.06
N ASN A 93 -12.93 8.95 15.86
CA ASN A 93 -14.10 9.82 15.87
C ASN A 93 -14.23 10.59 14.55
N PHE A 94 -13.13 11.10 14.02
CA PHE A 94 -13.12 11.79 12.73
C PHE A 94 -13.52 10.84 11.59
N ILE A 95 -12.91 9.65 11.50
CA ILE A 95 -13.26 8.64 10.50
C ILE A 95 -14.75 8.25 10.61
N ARG A 96 -15.27 8.11 11.82
CA ARG A 96 -16.69 7.79 12.05
C ARG A 96 -17.62 8.87 11.50
N ARG A 97 -17.29 10.16 11.68
CA ARG A 97 -18.06 11.26 11.09
C ARG A 97 -18.05 11.23 9.57
N LEU A 98 -16.88 10.96 8.96
CA LEU A 98 -16.79 10.80 7.51
C LEU A 98 -17.63 9.63 7.01
N GLN A 99 -17.57 8.47 7.68
CA GLN A 99 -18.36 7.28 7.32
C GLN A 99 -19.86 7.46 7.53
N TYR A 100 -20.26 8.27 8.51
CA TYR A 100 -21.66 8.59 8.74
C TYR A 100 -22.27 9.38 7.57
N ALA A 101 -21.54 10.36 7.06
CA ALA A 101 -21.97 11.18 5.93
C ALA A 101 -21.76 10.50 4.57
N TYR A 102 -20.70 9.70 4.46
CA TYR A 102 -20.30 8.98 3.24
C TYR A 102 -20.06 7.50 3.58
N PRO A 103 -21.11 6.66 3.62
CA PRO A 103 -21.01 5.26 4.07
C PRO A 103 -20.01 4.41 3.27
N ASP A 104 -19.87 4.72 1.98
CA ASP A 104 -18.98 4.00 1.05
C ASP A 104 -17.53 4.52 1.05
N VAL A 105 -17.23 5.55 1.87
CA VAL A 105 -15.87 6.11 1.92
C VAL A 105 -14.85 5.06 2.31
N ARG A 106 -13.78 4.96 1.53
CA ARG A 106 -12.63 4.10 1.82
C ARG A 106 -11.50 4.96 2.38
N ILE A 107 -10.97 4.57 3.52
CA ILE A 107 -9.94 5.33 4.22
C ILE A 107 -8.83 4.39 4.69
N MET A 108 -7.59 4.87 4.57
CA MET A 108 -6.42 4.39 5.32
C MET A 108 -5.80 5.59 6.05
N ALA A 109 -5.75 5.55 7.38
CA ALA A 109 -5.25 6.62 8.23
C ALA A 109 -4.05 6.18 9.06
N TYR A 110 -3.10 7.09 9.22
CA TYR A 110 -1.80 6.89 9.87
C TYR A 110 -1.56 8.03 10.85
N LEU A 111 -1.01 7.72 12.00
CA LEU A 111 -0.55 8.73 12.93
C LEU A 111 0.97 8.83 12.85
N GLY A 112 1.49 10.01 13.02
CA GLY A 112 2.92 10.28 13.08
C GLY A 112 3.23 11.40 14.07
N ARG A 113 4.50 11.54 14.41
CA ARG A 113 5.01 12.64 15.21
C ARG A 113 6.01 13.43 14.38
N GLY A 114 5.82 14.73 14.29
CA GLY A 114 6.71 15.63 13.55
C GLY A 114 8.10 15.66 14.19
N LYS A 115 9.16 15.45 13.39
CA LYS A 115 10.53 15.41 13.90
C LYS A 115 10.93 16.73 14.60
N ALA A 116 10.62 17.86 14.00
CA ALA A 116 10.98 19.18 14.54
C ALA A 116 9.99 19.68 15.61
N THR A 117 8.70 19.52 15.36
CA THR A 117 7.64 20.10 16.22
C THR A 117 7.18 19.18 17.33
N GLN A 118 7.53 17.88 17.26
CA GLN A 118 7.04 16.82 18.15
C GLN A 118 5.51 16.70 18.20
N ARG A 119 4.78 17.44 17.36
CA ARG A 119 3.33 17.39 17.28
C ARG A 119 2.85 16.13 16.62
N ILE A 120 1.77 15.57 17.15
CA ILE A 120 1.09 14.44 16.51
C ILE A 120 0.28 14.98 15.33
N HIS A 121 0.38 14.30 14.20
CA HIS A 121 -0.38 14.59 12.99
C HIS A 121 -0.93 13.30 12.42
N MET A 122 -1.95 13.45 11.58
CA MET A 122 -2.55 12.33 10.86
C MET A 122 -2.31 12.49 9.36
N HIS A 123 -1.80 11.43 8.74
CA HIS A 123 -1.90 11.23 7.31
C HIS A 123 -3.11 10.36 7.01
N MET A 124 -3.87 10.72 6.00
CA MET A 124 -5.05 9.98 5.58
C MET A 124 -5.11 9.91 4.07
N VAL A 125 -5.38 8.73 3.54
CA VAL A 125 -5.77 8.58 2.14
C VAL A 125 -7.23 8.15 2.12
N SER A 126 -8.03 8.84 1.33
CA SER A 126 -9.47 8.64 1.27
C SER A 126 -9.98 8.63 -0.17
N GLU A 127 -11.01 7.83 -0.43
CA GLU A 127 -11.73 7.77 -1.70
C GLU A 127 -13.22 7.83 -1.42
N GLY A 128 -13.95 8.67 -2.17
CA GLY A 128 -15.41 8.79 -2.04
C GLY A 128 -15.88 9.80 -1.00
N VAL A 129 -15.06 10.78 -0.64
CA VAL A 129 -15.44 11.93 0.20
C VAL A 129 -14.88 13.22 -0.38
N PRO A 130 -15.66 14.32 -0.50
CA PRO A 130 -15.17 15.60 -1.02
C PRO A 130 -14.16 16.26 -0.06
N GLU A 131 -13.21 17.01 -0.67
CA GLU A 131 -12.19 17.76 0.07
C GLU A 131 -12.82 18.75 1.06
N GLU A 132 -13.81 19.50 0.63
CA GLU A 132 -14.49 20.52 1.45
C GLU A 132 -15.10 19.91 2.71
N TYR A 133 -15.63 18.68 2.59
CA TYR A 133 -16.19 17.99 3.74
C TYR A 133 -15.10 17.55 4.74
N ILE A 134 -13.95 17.08 4.26
CA ILE A 134 -12.79 16.76 5.10
C ILE A 134 -12.36 18.03 5.85
N ARG A 135 -12.18 19.15 5.16
CA ARG A 135 -11.80 20.43 5.76
C ARG A 135 -12.79 20.91 6.81
N LYS A 136 -14.09 20.85 6.51
CA LYS A 136 -15.17 21.25 7.44
C LYS A 136 -15.18 20.39 8.69
N GLN A 137 -14.91 19.09 8.56
CA GLN A 137 -14.96 18.16 9.69
C GLN A 137 -13.69 18.13 10.53
N TRP A 138 -12.57 18.64 10.00
CA TRP A 138 -11.30 18.72 10.72
C TRP A 138 -11.16 20.07 11.44
N TYR A 139 -11.62 20.13 12.67
CA TYR A 139 -11.54 21.33 13.53
C TYR A 139 -10.38 21.29 14.54
N LEU A 140 -9.58 20.20 14.53
CA LEU A 140 -8.54 19.97 15.54
C LEU A 140 -7.20 20.68 15.24
N GLY A 141 -7.10 21.38 14.12
CA GLY A 141 -5.89 22.11 13.78
C GLY A 141 -6.02 22.93 12.50
N SER A 142 -5.19 23.96 12.40
CA SER A 142 -5.21 24.92 11.30
C SER A 142 -4.51 24.43 10.02
N VAL A 143 -3.55 23.50 10.14
CA VAL A 143 -2.83 22.99 8.98
C VAL A 143 -3.56 21.78 8.42
N VAL A 144 -4.24 22.00 7.29
CA VAL A 144 -4.95 21.00 6.52
C VAL A 144 -4.45 21.06 5.09
N ARG A 145 -3.56 20.13 4.74
CA ARG A 145 -3.08 19.98 3.37
C ARG A 145 -3.78 18.77 2.75
N ILE A 146 -4.46 18.99 1.64
CA ILE A 146 -5.17 17.95 0.90
C ILE A 146 -4.75 18.06 -0.57
N GLU A 147 -4.40 16.93 -1.16
CA GLU A 147 -3.95 16.82 -2.54
C GLU A 147 -4.53 15.55 -3.17
N HIS A 148 -4.83 15.60 -4.46
CA HIS A 148 -5.13 14.40 -5.22
C HIS A 148 -3.89 13.52 -5.38
N LEU A 149 -4.07 12.21 -5.44
CA LEU A 149 -2.99 11.31 -5.81
C LEU A 149 -2.59 11.55 -7.27
N ARG A 150 -1.31 11.39 -7.55
CA ARG A 150 -0.73 11.64 -8.88
C ARG A 150 -1.20 10.59 -9.89
N GLU A 151 -1.46 10.99 -11.11
CA GLU A 151 -1.71 10.07 -12.23
C GLU A 151 -0.45 9.35 -12.69
N HIS A 152 0.72 10.00 -12.53
CA HIS A 152 2.01 9.51 -12.95
C HIS A 152 3.01 9.53 -11.80
N CYS A 153 3.48 8.36 -11.40
CA CYS A 153 4.52 8.18 -10.40
C CYS A 153 5.82 7.77 -11.10
N TYR A 154 6.88 8.53 -10.90
CA TYR A 154 8.18 8.27 -11.52
C TYR A 154 9.13 7.66 -10.51
N TYR A 155 9.78 6.56 -10.89
CA TYR A 155 10.86 5.91 -10.15
C TYR A 155 12.03 5.68 -11.10
N ASP A 156 13.21 6.15 -10.73
CA ASP A 156 14.43 6.07 -11.55
C ASP A 156 14.23 6.56 -13.00
N GLY A 157 13.44 7.62 -13.18
CA GLY A 157 13.11 8.21 -14.48
C GLY A 157 12.09 7.45 -15.32
N VAL A 158 11.55 6.33 -14.81
CA VAL A 158 10.53 5.52 -15.49
C VAL A 158 9.15 5.86 -14.93
N ASP A 159 8.19 6.07 -15.83
CA ASP A 159 6.80 6.29 -15.45
C ASP A 159 6.12 4.96 -15.08
N HIS A 160 5.72 4.85 -13.82
CA HIS A 160 4.99 3.70 -13.29
C HIS A 160 3.47 3.96 -13.22
N GLY A 161 2.97 5.05 -13.81
CA GLY A 161 1.56 5.42 -13.74
C GLY A 161 1.08 5.56 -12.30
N GLN A 162 -0.01 4.89 -11.97
CA GLN A 162 -0.65 4.95 -10.66
C GLN A 162 -0.08 3.92 -9.65
N ASP A 163 1.22 3.64 -9.72
CA ASP A 163 1.90 2.80 -8.73
C ASP A 163 2.26 3.62 -7.48
N TYR A 164 1.41 3.55 -6.47
CA TYR A 164 1.60 4.27 -5.21
C TYR A 164 2.44 3.51 -4.17
N THR A 165 3.22 2.52 -4.58
CA THR A 165 4.07 1.74 -3.66
C THR A 165 5.00 2.63 -2.84
N GLY A 166 5.56 3.69 -3.45
CA GLY A 166 6.44 4.64 -2.76
C GLY A 166 5.72 5.38 -1.63
N LEU A 167 4.54 5.96 -1.93
CA LEU A 167 3.72 6.64 -0.93
C LEU A 167 3.23 5.67 0.16
N ALA A 168 2.80 4.48 -0.23
CA ALA A 168 2.36 3.46 0.72
C ALA A 168 3.48 3.04 1.67
N ASN A 169 4.71 2.86 1.19
CA ASN A 169 5.87 2.57 2.02
C ASN A 169 6.20 3.74 2.95
N TYR A 170 6.21 4.96 2.44
CA TYR A 170 6.41 6.16 3.25
C TYR A 170 5.42 6.21 4.42
N LEU A 171 4.13 6.01 4.16
CA LEU A 171 3.09 6.01 5.19
C LEU A 171 3.20 4.82 6.17
N PHE A 172 3.62 3.67 5.69
CA PHE A 172 3.87 2.50 6.54
C PHE A 172 5.00 2.76 7.54
N ASP A 173 6.03 3.52 7.14
CA ASP A 173 7.21 3.82 7.96
C ASP A 173 6.99 4.99 8.93
N HIS A 174 5.86 5.68 8.87
CA HIS A 174 5.48 6.71 9.85
C HIS A 174 5.18 6.15 11.25
N TRP A 175 4.97 4.85 11.34
CA TRP A 175 4.70 4.21 12.62
C TRP A 175 5.98 4.09 13.45
N THR A 176 5.87 4.41 14.74
CA THR A 176 6.92 4.21 15.75
C THR A 176 6.43 3.26 16.84
N PRO A 177 7.33 2.54 17.54
CA PRO A 177 6.96 1.64 18.64
C PRO A 177 6.10 2.28 19.73
N GLU A 178 6.30 3.56 20.01
CA GLU A 178 5.54 4.34 20.99
C GLU A 178 4.02 4.38 20.69
N GLN A 179 3.66 4.27 19.42
CA GLN A 179 2.25 4.27 19.02
C GLN A 179 1.51 3.02 19.48
N GLY A 180 2.20 1.91 19.64
CA GLY A 180 1.57 0.62 19.92
C GLY A 180 0.55 0.18 18.88
N GLY A 181 0.04 -1.04 18.96
CA GLY A 181 -1.04 -1.52 18.11
C GLY A 181 -0.71 -1.59 16.62
N HIS A 182 -1.68 -1.22 15.78
CA HIS A 182 -1.57 -1.33 14.33
C HIS A 182 -0.93 -0.09 13.71
N ARG A 183 -0.09 -0.31 12.67
CA ARG A 183 0.59 0.76 11.92
C ARG A 183 -0.35 1.70 11.18
N TRP A 184 -1.54 1.23 10.81
CA TRP A 184 -2.56 2.02 10.11
C TRP A 184 -3.96 1.62 10.53
N ARG A 185 -4.91 2.50 10.30
CA ARG A 185 -6.34 2.30 10.57
C ARG A 185 -7.11 2.28 9.24
N PRO A 186 -7.49 1.10 8.71
CA PRO A 186 -8.32 1.01 7.52
C PRO A 186 -9.81 1.06 7.86
N THR A 187 -10.64 1.50 6.92
CA THR A 187 -12.08 1.20 6.94
C THR A 187 -12.33 -0.26 6.54
N LYS A 188 -13.47 -0.82 6.94
CA LYS A 188 -13.78 -2.24 6.71
C LYS A 188 -14.11 -2.58 5.26
N ASN A 189 -14.53 -1.59 4.47
CA ASN A 189 -14.99 -1.72 3.09
C ASN A 189 -13.86 -1.64 2.04
N LEU A 190 -12.60 -1.76 2.45
CA LEU A 190 -11.49 -1.81 1.49
C LEU A 190 -11.55 -3.09 0.64
N ARG A 191 -11.40 -2.90 -0.67
CA ARG A 191 -11.31 -3.99 -1.65
C ARG A 191 -10.03 -4.79 -1.41
N GLN A 192 -10.14 -6.12 -1.44
CA GLN A 192 -8.97 -6.98 -1.32
C GLN A 192 -8.27 -7.09 -2.67
N PRO A 193 -6.92 -7.17 -2.70
CA PRO A 193 -6.18 -7.48 -3.91
C PRO A 193 -6.66 -8.80 -4.53
N GLU A 194 -6.74 -8.83 -5.87
CA GLU A 194 -7.13 -10.04 -6.59
C GLU A 194 -5.93 -10.99 -6.68
N ARG A 195 -6.03 -12.16 -6.06
CA ARG A 195 -4.98 -13.18 -6.05
C ARG A 195 -5.39 -14.39 -6.86
N GLU A 196 -4.60 -14.72 -7.89
CA GLU A 196 -4.79 -15.95 -8.67
C GLU A 196 -4.50 -17.19 -7.81
N LYS A 197 -5.15 -18.32 -8.18
CA LYS A 197 -4.78 -19.62 -7.61
C LYS A 197 -3.36 -20.00 -8.05
N PRO A 198 -2.61 -20.74 -7.21
CA PRO A 198 -1.29 -21.23 -7.57
C PRO A 198 -1.36 -22.07 -8.86
N LYS A 199 -0.50 -21.76 -9.82
CA LYS A 199 -0.36 -22.49 -11.09
C LYS A 199 1.01 -23.17 -11.12
N GLU A 200 1.04 -24.47 -11.34
CA GLU A 200 2.28 -25.21 -11.49
C GLU A 200 3.05 -24.75 -12.72
N ILE A 201 4.37 -24.70 -12.59
CA ILE A 201 5.28 -24.32 -13.66
C ILE A 201 6.39 -25.34 -13.81
N LYS A 202 6.68 -25.68 -15.08
CA LYS A 202 7.84 -26.53 -15.45
C LYS A 202 9.06 -25.71 -15.86
N ARG A 203 8.84 -24.43 -16.20
CA ARG A 203 9.89 -23.54 -16.67
C ARG A 203 10.63 -22.93 -15.50
N GLU A 204 11.95 -22.93 -15.57
CA GLU A 204 12.80 -22.26 -14.61
C GLU A 204 12.86 -20.75 -14.88
N TYR A 205 12.76 -19.99 -13.81
CA TYR A 205 12.92 -18.55 -13.79
C TYR A 205 14.04 -18.18 -12.83
N SER A 206 14.65 -17.02 -13.05
CA SER A 206 15.62 -16.43 -12.17
C SER A 206 15.45 -14.91 -12.17
N GLU A 207 16.15 -14.22 -11.30
CA GLU A 207 16.17 -12.76 -11.27
C GLU A 207 16.60 -12.16 -12.62
N ARG A 208 17.60 -12.78 -13.29
CA ARG A 208 18.10 -12.38 -14.61
C ARG A 208 17.26 -12.89 -15.77
N LYS A 209 16.43 -13.90 -15.54
CA LYS A 209 15.53 -14.50 -16.53
C LYS A 209 14.09 -14.51 -16.01
N PRO A 210 13.45 -13.34 -15.90
CA PRO A 210 12.11 -13.21 -15.35
C PRO A 210 11.06 -13.86 -16.26
N PRO A 211 9.88 -14.18 -15.73
CA PRO A 211 8.71 -14.53 -16.53
C PRO A 211 8.33 -13.38 -17.46
N LYS A 212 7.76 -13.74 -18.62
CA LYS A 212 7.18 -12.73 -19.52
C LYS A 212 6.11 -11.92 -18.78
N ALA A 213 6.16 -10.61 -18.89
CA ALA A 213 5.17 -9.70 -18.34
C ALA A 213 3.76 -10.04 -18.84
N PRO A 214 2.70 -9.86 -18.04
CA PRO A 214 1.34 -9.89 -18.53
C PRO A 214 1.14 -8.87 -19.67
N LYS A 215 0.16 -9.14 -20.56
CA LYS A 215 -0.13 -8.22 -21.66
C LYS A 215 -0.47 -6.82 -21.12
N GLY A 216 0.18 -5.79 -21.63
CA GLY A 216 0.00 -4.40 -21.20
C GLY A 216 0.71 -4.04 -19.89
N TYR A 217 1.65 -4.89 -19.43
CA TYR A 217 2.48 -4.62 -18.26
C TYR A 217 3.97 -4.60 -18.62
N MET A 218 4.74 -3.82 -17.88
CA MET A 218 6.19 -3.82 -17.92
C MET A 218 6.77 -4.34 -16.59
N LEU A 219 7.93 -5.01 -16.66
CA LEU A 219 8.66 -5.45 -15.47
C LEU A 219 9.39 -4.25 -14.86
N VAL A 220 9.21 -4.03 -13.57
CA VAL A 220 9.86 -2.92 -12.83
C VAL A 220 10.74 -3.41 -11.69
N GLU A 221 10.56 -4.65 -11.24
CA GLU A 221 11.38 -5.21 -10.17
C GLU A 221 11.50 -6.72 -10.32
N SER A 222 12.69 -7.24 -10.04
CA SER A 222 13.00 -8.67 -10.00
C SER A 222 13.89 -8.95 -8.81
N ARG A 223 13.50 -9.88 -7.95
CA ARG A 223 14.26 -10.27 -6.74
C ARG A 223 14.25 -11.79 -6.55
N ALA A 224 15.38 -12.31 -6.09
CA ALA A 224 15.50 -13.69 -5.64
C ALA A 224 15.94 -13.73 -4.17
N THR A 225 15.39 -14.66 -3.41
CA THR A 225 15.88 -14.92 -2.04
C THR A 225 16.79 -16.15 -2.01
N LYS A 226 17.64 -16.24 -1.01
CA LYS A 226 18.50 -17.40 -0.76
C LYS A 226 17.74 -18.74 -0.61
N TYR A 227 16.41 -18.68 -0.42
CA TYR A 227 15.55 -19.87 -0.27
C TYR A 227 14.81 -20.28 -1.54
N GLY A 228 15.21 -19.76 -2.71
CA GLY A 228 14.59 -20.09 -3.98
C GLY A 228 13.25 -19.41 -4.27
N TYR A 229 12.79 -18.50 -3.39
CA TYR A 229 11.63 -17.67 -3.64
C TYR A 229 12.00 -16.55 -4.61
N LEU A 230 11.21 -16.40 -5.68
CA LEU A 230 11.37 -15.35 -6.67
C LEU A 230 10.17 -14.40 -6.60
N TYR A 231 10.44 -13.12 -6.72
CA TYR A 231 9.46 -12.06 -6.73
C TYR A 231 9.68 -11.16 -7.95
N PHE A 232 8.60 -10.92 -8.68
CA PHE A 232 8.59 -10.03 -9.84
C PHE A 232 7.44 -9.04 -9.70
N LYS A 233 7.74 -7.76 -9.88
CA LYS A 233 6.75 -6.71 -9.90
C LYS A 233 6.61 -6.16 -11.31
N TYR A 234 5.39 -6.10 -11.77
CA TYR A 234 5.01 -5.52 -13.04
C TYR A 234 4.05 -4.37 -12.79
N VAL A 235 4.12 -3.37 -13.64
CA VAL A 235 3.20 -2.24 -13.61
C VAL A 235 2.52 -2.13 -14.97
N ARG A 236 1.23 -1.82 -14.99
CA ARG A 236 0.51 -1.56 -16.24
C ARG A 236 1.19 -0.40 -16.95
N ILE A 237 1.49 -0.57 -18.23
CA ILE A 237 2.08 0.48 -19.06
C ILE A 237 1.10 1.66 -19.06
N PRO A 238 1.53 2.86 -18.60
CA PRO A 238 0.68 4.02 -18.58
C PRO A 238 0.25 4.41 -19.99
N ASP A 239 -0.97 4.91 -20.12
CA ASP A 239 -1.37 5.56 -21.36
C ASP A 239 -0.50 6.80 -21.59
N PRO A 240 -0.10 7.10 -22.83
CA PRO A 240 0.68 8.31 -23.11
C PRO A 240 -0.10 9.53 -22.63
N PRO A 241 0.56 10.55 -22.04
CA PRO A 241 -0.10 11.73 -21.55
C PRO A 241 -0.92 12.35 -22.69
N ARG A 242 -2.19 12.60 -22.44
CA ARG A 242 -3.08 13.24 -23.43
C ARG A 242 -2.43 14.56 -23.85
N ARG A 243 -2.08 14.68 -25.14
CA ARG A 243 -1.61 15.96 -25.69
C ARG A 243 -2.69 16.99 -25.41
N ARG A 244 -2.36 18.04 -24.64
CA ARG A 244 -3.25 19.20 -24.52
C ARG A 244 -3.59 19.66 -25.93
N PRO A 245 -4.86 19.94 -26.26
CA PRO A 245 -5.19 20.57 -27.54
C PRO A 245 -4.30 21.80 -27.67
N ARG A 246 -3.57 21.92 -28.79
CA ARG A 246 -2.87 23.16 -29.08
C ARG A 246 -3.95 24.23 -29.13
N ASP A 247 -3.90 25.20 -28.21
CA ASP A 247 -4.70 26.41 -28.32
C ASP A 247 -4.44 26.96 -29.73
N LYS A 248 -5.46 26.87 -30.57
CA LYS A 248 -5.43 27.57 -31.84
C LYS A 248 -5.35 29.07 -31.49
N LEU A 249 -4.13 29.59 -31.52
CA LEU A 249 -3.94 31.03 -31.56
C LEU A 249 -4.89 31.55 -32.64
N ARG A 250 -5.98 32.20 -32.23
CA ARG A 250 -6.80 33.05 -33.11
C ARG A 250 -5.91 34.24 -33.40
N ILE A 251 -5.47 34.33 -34.67
CA ILE A 251 -4.94 35.54 -35.30
C ILE A 251 -6.09 36.48 -35.49
#